data_607ce5bec53f15cd02c5b4ee780b2469
#
_entry.id   607ce5bec53f15cd02c5b4ee780b2469
#
_cell.length_a   1.000
_cell.length_b   1.000
_cell.length_c   1.000
_cell.angle_alpha   90.00
_cell.angle_beta   90.00
_cell.angle_gamma   90.00
#
_symmetry.space_group_name_H-M   'P 1'
#
loop_
_entity.id
_entity.type
_entity.pdbx_description
1 polymer ?
#
loop_
_entity_poly.entity_id
_entity_poly.type
_entity_poly.pdbx_seq_one_letter_code
_entity_poly.pdbx_strand_id
1 'polypeptide(L)'
;MKWLLLVSLMCQLGVRISHNMDEKMKLNSSILREYDIRGIVGETIGELEYKAIGKAFGTQLRSEGGESIAVCYDGRLSSPALESAIVEGLMSTGSRVVRVGRGPSPMCYFASHHIGTDAALMVTGSHNPPNYNGIKMNMLGRAFYGADIEAIGARVADGDYVSGEGQVVDVPVLDKYVDRLIKDFCGPKELRVAWDPGNGAAGEVIESLVARLPGRHFIINGEIDGRFPNHHPDPTVETNLEQLKSIVDQEGCDLGLAFDGDGDRIGLVDGQGRVLWGDQVLVILA
;
A
#
# COMPACT_ATOMS: atom_id res chain seq x y z
N MET A 1 30.12 -37.23 30.95
CA MET A 1 29.51 -36.85 32.25
C MET A 1 29.64 -35.34 32.59
N LYS A 2 30.63 -34.59 32.08
CA LYS A 2 30.76 -33.13 32.37
C LYS A 2 29.80 -32.22 31.57
N TRP A 3 29.29 -32.64 30.46
CA TRP A 3 28.37 -31.86 29.63
C TRP A 3 26.93 -31.81 30.15
N LEU A 4 26.47 -32.86 30.78
CA LEU A 4 25.12 -32.95 31.39
C LEU A 4 24.95 -32.05 32.62
N LEU A 5 26.04 -31.83 33.39
CA LEU A 5 26.05 -30.94 34.53
C LEU A 5 26.02 -29.44 34.15
N LEU A 6 26.61 -29.06 33.01
CA LEU A 6 26.59 -27.70 32.54
C LEU A 6 25.19 -27.30 32.06
N VAL A 7 24.47 -28.20 31.35
CA VAL A 7 23.10 -27.94 30.87
C VAL A 7 22.12 -27.84 32.03
N SER A 8 22.30 -28.66 33.09
CA SER A 8 21.46 -28.58 34.29
C SER A 8 21.68 -27.30 35.09
N LEU A 9 22.91 -26.80 35.18
CA LEU A 9 23.23 -25.55 35.89
C LEU A 9 22.71 -24.30 35.17
N MET A 10 22.71 -24.31 33.85
CA MET A 10 22.17 -23.21 33.02
C MET A 10 20.62 -23.15 33.12
N CYS A 11 19.95 -24.27 33.28
CA CYS A 11 18.49 -24.32 33.50
C CYS A 11 18.08 -23.73 34.86
N GLN A 12 18.93 -23.83 35.88
CA GLN A 12 18.68 -23.28 37.23
C GLN A 12 18.94 -21.77 37.32
N LEU A 13 19.71 -21.22 36.42
CA LEU A 13 20.03 -19.78 36.36
C LEU A 13 19.08 -18.94 35.54
N GLY A 14 18.02 -19.54 34.98
CA GLY A 14 17.00 -18.80 34.20
C GLY A 14 17.55 -18.18 32.92
N VAL A 15 18.73 -18.56 32.47
CA VAL A 15 19.30 -18.11 31.18
C VAL A 15 18.59 -18.89 30.08
N ARG A 16 17.49 -18.34 29.59
CA ARG A 16 16.94 -18.76 28.30
C ARG A 16 17.95 -18.37 27.23
N ILE A 17 18.76 -19.34 26.79
CA ILE A 17 19.45 -19.23 25.52
C ILE A 17 18.34 -19.41 24.47
N SER A 18 17.64 -18.33 24.13
CA SER A 18 16.90 -18.28 22.89
C SER A 18 17.94 -18.25 21.78
N HIS A 19 18.34 -19.41 21.27
CA HIS A 19 18.88 -19.52 19.93
C HIS A 19 17.74 -19.15 18.98
N ASN A 20 17.51 -17.86 18.80
CA ASN A 20 16.88 -17.36 17.59
C ASN A 20 17.92 -17.60 16.48
N MET A 21 17.95 -18.81 15.96
CA MET A 21 18.42 -19.05 14.60
C MET A 21 17.32 -18.47 13.70
N ASP A 22 17.28 -17.14 13.53
CA ASP A 22 16.67 -16.56 12.36
C ASP A 22 17.45 -17.15 11.19
N GLU A 23 16.88 -18.13 10.51
CA GLU A 23 17.49 -18.73 9.33
C GLU A 23 17.80 -17.59 8.37
N LYS A 24 19.06 -17.49 7.92
CA LYS A 24 19.45 -16.52 6.90
C LYS A 24 18.58 -16.71 5.69
N MET A 25 17.62 -15.82 5.50
CA MET A 25 16.71 -15.82 4.36
C MET A 25 17.34 -14.98 3.26
N LYS A 26 17.25 -15.44 2.02
CA LYS A 26 17.61 -14.63 0.86
C LYS A 26 16.36 -14.34 0.05
N LEU A 27 16.01 -13.06 -0.07
CA LEU A 27 14.92 -12.63 -0.95
C LEU A 27 15.27 -12.95 -2.40
N ASN A 28 14.26 -13.31 -3.18
CA ASN A 28 14.40 -13.40 -4.63
C ASN A 28 14.73 -12.01 -5.19
N SER A 29 15.89 -11.85 -5.85
CA SER A 29 16.34 -10.55 -6.34
C SER A 29 15.37 -9.89 -7.34
N SER A 30 14.53 -10.67 -8.02
CA SER A 30 13.55 -10.14 -8.96
C SER A 30 12.43 -9.32 -8.31
N ILE A 31 12.24 -9.46 -6.98
CA ILE A 31 11.23 -8.69 -6.27
C ILE A 31 11.72 -7.29 -5.86
N LEU A 32 13.04 -7.09 -5.77
CA LEU A 32 13.66 -5.80 -5.42
C LEU A 32 13.75 -4.95 -6.69
N ARG A 33 12.73 -4.11 -6.92
CA ARG A 33 12.68 -3.25 -8.10
C ARG A 33 13.17 -1.85 -7.77
N GLU A 34 13.33 -1.03 -8.81
CA GLU A 34 13.83 0.35 -8.66
C GLU A 34 12.97 1.21 -7.72
N TYR A 35 11.64 1.08 -7.77
CA TYR A 35 10.72 1.98 -7.05
C TYR A 35 9.84 1.29 -6.00
N ASP A 36 9.83 -0.04 -5.99
CA ASP A 36 9.01 -0.82 -5.06
C ASP A 36 9.53 -2.26 -4.91
N ILE A 37 8.98 -2.97 -3.94
CA ILE A 37 9.10 -4.43 -3.87
C ILE A 37 7.87 -5.01 -4.54
N ARG A 38 8.05 -5.97 -5.46
CA ARG A 38 6.95 -6.57 -6.22
C ARG A 38 7.23 -8.02 -6.58
N GLY A 39 6.26 -8.92 -6.29
CA GLY A 39 6.41 -10.33 -6.60
C GLY A 39 5.08 -11.06 -6.80
N ILE A 40 5.16 -12.33 -7.19
CA ILE A 40 4.03 -13.24 -7.31
C ILE A 40 3.84 -13.93 -5.97
N VAL A 41 2.64 -13.79 -5.40
CA VAL A 41 2.30 -14.36 -4.09
C VAL A 41 2.32 -15.89 -4.15
N GLY A 42 3.02 -16.50 -3.18
CA GLY A 42 3.22 -17.94 -3.11
C GLY A 42 4.34 -18.50 -4.00
N GLU A 43 4.96 -17.67 -4.85
CA GLU A 43 6.10 -18.05 -5.69
C GLU A 43 7.38 -17.31 -5.32
N THR A 44 7.33 -15.97 -5.34
CA THR A 44 8.50 -15.12 -5.09
C THR A 44 8.36 -14.27 -3.84
N ILE A 45 7.16 -14.13 -3.32
CA ILE A 45 6.85 -13.33 -2.14
C ILE A 45 5.71 -13.97 -1.34
N GLY A 46 5.80 -13.91 -0.01
CA GLY A 46 4.80 -14.44 0.90
C GLY A 46 4.95 -13.83 2.29
N GLU A 47 4.26 -14.37 3.28
CA GLU A 47 4.25 -13.85 4.64
C GLU A 47 5.65 -13.85 5.28
N LEU A 48 6.48 -14.86 5.00
CA LEU A 48 7.84 -14.93 5.52
C LEU A 48 8.72 -13.80 4.99
N GLU A 49 8.66 -13.53 3.68
CA GLU A 49 9.37 -12.42 3.05
C GLU A 49 8.87 -11.08 3.59
N TYR A 50 7.56 -10.89 3.74
CA TYR A 50 6.98 -9.65 4.29
C TYR A 50 7.42 -9.41 5.73
N LYS A 51 7.44 -10.44 6.56
CA LYS A 51 7.95 -10.34 7.95
C LYS A 51 9.43 -9.97 7.97
N ALA A 52 10.26 -10.60 7.13
CA ALA A 52 11.69 -10.29 7.03
C ALA A 52 11.93 -8.87 6.51
N ILE A 53 11.18 -8.43 5.49
CA ILE A 53 11.23 -7.05 4.99
C ILE A 53 10.78 -6.06 6.08
N GLY A 54 9.74 -6.38 6.85
CA GLY A 54 9.31 -5.58 7.99
C GLY A 54 10.41 -5.41 9.05
N LYS A 55 11.12 -6.48 9.40
CA LYS A 55 12.29 -6.42 10.30
C LYS A 55 13.40 -5.53 9.71
N ALA A 56 13.73 -5.70 8.43
CA ALA A 56 14.77 -4.94 7.77
C ALA A 56 14.42 -3.44 7.69
N PHE A 57 13.19 -3.11 7.29
CA PHE A 57 12.71 -1.73 7.17
C PHE A 57 12.62 -1.06 8.55
N GLY A 58 12.07 -1.74 9.56
CA GLY A 58 12.01 -1.22 10.92
C GLY A 58 13.41 -0.98 11.50
N THR A 59 14.36 -1.88 11.22
CA THR A 59 15.77 -1.70 11.61
C THR A 59 16.38 -0.49 10.94
N GLN A 60 16.16 -0.30 9.64
CA GLN A 60 16.64 0.88 8.89
C GLN A 60 16.06 2.17 9.48
N LEU A 61 14.75 2.20 9.69
CA LEU A 61 14.06 3.34 10.28
C LEU A 61 14.64 3.70 11.66
N ARG A 62 14.81 2.71 12.53
CA ARG A 62 15.39 2.90 13.87
C ARG A 62 16.83 3.43 13.82
N SER A 63 17.63 2.95 12.87
CA SER A 63 19.01 3.42 12.68
C SER A 63 19.10 4.87 12.20
N GLU A 64 18.09 5.37 11.51
CA GLU A 64 17.96 6.76 11.04
C GLU A 64 17.20 7.67 12.04
N GLY A 65 16.83 7.14 13.22
CA GLY A 65 16.20 7.91 14.30
C GLY A 65 14.68 7.98 14.23
N GLY A 66 14.03 7.27 13.30
CA GLY A 66 12.57 7.16 13.24
C GLY A 66 12.03 6.09 14.21
N GLU A 67 10.76 6.20 14.58
CA GLU A 67 10.11 5.34 15.58
C GLU A 67 8.75 4.81 15.16
N SER A 68 8.06 5.49 14.22
CA SER A 68 6.66 5.24 13.90
C SER A 68 6.41 5.06 12.41
N ILE A 69 5.48 4.14 12.09
CA ILE A 69 5.19 3.74 10.70
C ILE A 69 3.68 3.63 10.51
N ALA A 70 3.12 4.31 9.50
CA ALA A 70 1.78 4.06 9.02
C ALA A 70 1.78 2.88 8.05
N VAL A 71 0.87 1.92 8.22
CA VAL A 71 0.73 0.76 7.34
C VAL A 71 -0.68 0.69 6.78
N CYS A 72 -0.78 0.61 5.45
CA CYS A 72 -2.03 0.44 4.72
C CYS A 72 -1.94 -0.75 3.78
N TYR A 73 -3.08 -1.19 3.26
CA TYR A 73 -3.13 -2.24 2.25
C TYR A 73 -4.26 -2.02 1.23
N ASP A 74 -4.07 -2.55 0.02
CA ASP A 74 -5.06 -2.48 -1.07
C ASP A 74 -6.16 -3.56 -0.96
N GLY A 75 -7.04 -3.62 -1.97
CA GLY A 75 -8.16 -4.55 -2.03
C GLY A 75 -7.83 -6.01 -2.39
N ARG A 76 -6.59 -6.37 -2.63
CA ARG A 76 -6.19 -7.73 -3.04
C ARG A 76 -6.44 -8.75 -1.94
N LEU A 77 -6.82 -9.96 -2.32
CA LEU A 77 -7.14 -11.05 -1.38
C LEU A 77 -5.94 -11.43 -0.48
N SER A 78 -4.73 -11.25 -0.97
CA SER A 78 -3.49 -11.54 -0.22
C SER A 78 -3.08 -10.41 0.73
N SER A 79 -3.55 -9.18 0.51
CA SER A 79 -3.04 -8.00 1.22
C SER A 79 -3.25 -8.03 2.74
N PRO A 80 -4.38 -8.52 3.31
CA PRO A 80 -4.54 -8.57 4.76
C PRO A 80 -3.52 -9.47 5.48
N ALA A 81 -3.24 -10.67 4.92
CA ALA A 81 -2.26 -11.59 5.52
C ALA A 81 -0.84 -11.04 5.42
N LEU A 82 -0.49 -10.47 4.27
CA LEU A 82 0.81 -9.87 4.02
C LEU A 82 1.03 -8.60 4.87
N GLU A 83 -0.01 -7.78 5.05
CA GLU A 83 0.02 -6.62 5.96
C GLU A 83 0.28 -7.07 7.40
N SER A 84 -0.41 -8.10 7.86
CA SER A 84 -0.21 -8.64 9.21
C SER A 84 1.22 -9.14 9.41
N ALA A 85 1.79 -9.81 8.41
CA ALA A 85 3.17 -10.32 8.46
C ALA A 85 4.21 -9.19 8.54
N ILE A 86 4.04 -8.13 7.72
CA ILE A 86 4.98 -7.00 7.76
C ILE A 86 4.86 -6.23 9.08
N VAL A 87 3.64 -6.04 9.61
CA VAL A 87 3.40 -5.42 10.92
C VAL A 87 4.11 -6.19 12.04
N GLU A 88 4.04 -7.52 12.03
CA GLU A 88 4.76 -8.36 12.99
C GLU A 88 6.27 -8.15 12.91
N GLY A 89 6.82 -8.09 11.68
CA GLY A 89 8.23 -7.78 11.45
C GLY A 89 8.64 -6.42 12.01
N LEU A 90 7.87 -5.37 11.71
CA LEU A 90 8.10 -4.01 12.19
C LEU A 90 8.06 -3.92 13.72
N MET A 91 7.05 -4.52 14.36
CA MET A 91 6.92 -4.52 15.81
C MET A 91 8.11 -5.18 16.50
N SER A 92 8.65 -6.23 15.92
CA SER A 92 9.81 -6.94 16.50
C SER A 92 11.09 -6.09 16.58
N THR A 93 11.14 -4.94 15.90
CA THR A 93 12.24 -3.96 15.94
C THR A 93 12.04 -2.85 16.99
N GLY A 94 10.94 -2.89 17.74
CA GLY A 94 10.57 -1.84 18.70
C GLY A 94 9.86 -0.64 18.07
N SER A 95 9.43 -0.75 16.80
CA SER A 95 8.72 0.32 16.11
C SER A 95 7.26 0.42 16.54
N ARG A 96 6.72 1.64 16.61
CA ARG A 96 5.30 1.91 16.77
C ARG A 96 4.63 1.81 15.40
N VAL A 97 3.72 0.86 15.22
CA VAL A 97 2.99 0.66 13.99
C VAL A 97 1.58 1.23 14.12
N VAL A 98 1.18 2.04 13.15
CA VAL A 98 -0.16 2.59 13.02
C VAL A 98 -0.84 1.92 11.84
N ARG A 99 -1.77 1.00 12.11
CA ARG A 99 -2.60 0.37 11.09
C ARG A 99 -3.69 1.32 10.63
N VAL A 100 -3.64 1.72 9.39
CA VAL A 100 -4.61 2.65 8.78
C VAL A 100 -5.80 1.89 8.19
N GLY A 101 -5.57 0.63 7.80
CA GLY A 101 -6.57 -0.22 7.19
C GLY A 101 -6.50 -0.25 5.66
N ARG A 102 -7.59 -0.73 5.05
CA ARG A 102 -7.72 -0.85 3.60
C ARG A 102 -7.99 0.51 2.97
N GLY A 103 -7.31 0.79 1.84
CA GLY A 103 -7.55 1.99 1.06
C GLY A 103 -6.50 2.22 -0.02
N PRO A 104 -6.61 3.32 -0.79
CA PRO A 104 -5.68 3.64 -1.85
C PRO A 104 -4.33 4.16 -1.33
N SER A 105 -3.27 4.03 -2.14
CA SER A 105 -1.92 4.52 -1.81
C SER A 105 -1.87 5.99 -1.39
N PRO A 106 -2.60 6.93 -2.04
CA PRO A 106 -2.64 8.32 -1.58
C PRO A 106 -3.21 8.48 -0.16
N MET A 107 -4.16 7.64 0.26
CA MET A 107 -4.69 7.66 1.63
C MET A 107 -3.63 7.21 2.65
N CYS A 108 -2.77 6.26 2.28
CA CYS A 108 -1.63 5.84 3.12
C CYS A 108 -0.66 7.00 3.37
N TYR A 109 -0.29 7.72 2.32
CA TYR A 109 0.62 8.88 2.43
C TYR A 109 -0.03 10.04 3.19
N PHE A 110 -1.32 10.28 2.96
CA PHE A 110 -2.09 11.23 3.75
C PHE A 110 -2.09 10.85 5.24
N ALA A 111 -2.33 9.59 5.56
CA ALA A 111 -2.35 9.10 6.94
C ALA A 111 -1.01 9.34 7.65
N SER A 112 0.11 9.00 7.00
CA SER A 112 1.44 9.25 7.55
C SER A 112 1.65 10.72 7.88
N HIS A 113 1.31 11.61 6.96
CA HIS A 113 1.43 13.06 7.18
C HIS A 113 0.46 13.58 8.24
N HIS A 114 -0.80 13.13 8.22
CA HIS A 114 -1.86 13.60 9.12
C HIS A 114 -1.64 13.15 10.57
N ILE A 115 -1.15 11.93 10.76
CA ILE A 115 -0.88 11.35 12.09
C ILE A 115 0.51 11.78 12.59
N GLY A 116 1.42 12.11 11.67
CA GLY A 116 2.81 12.46 11.97
C GLY A 116 3.67 11.23 12.24
N THR A 117 3.56 10.19 11.40
CA THR A 117 4.48 9.05 11.47
C THR A 117 5.74 9.30 10.64
N ASP A 118 6.85 8.69 11.05
CA ASP A 118 8.17 8.87 10.43
C ASP A 118 8.28 8.13 9.09
N ALA A 119 7.45 7.12 8.87
CA ALA A 119 7.43 6.32 7.64
C ALA A 119 6.02 5.89 7.27
N ALA A 120 5.85 5.45 6.01
CA ALA A 120 4.66 4.78 5.54
C ALA A 120 5.00 3.57 4.68
N LEU A 121 4.22 2.50 4.82
CA LEU A 121 4.25 1.30 4.00
C LEU A 121 2.87 1.04 3.43
N MET A 122 2.80 0.85 2.13
CA MET A 122 1.60 0.43 1.42
C MET A 122 1.78 -0.96 0.83
N VAL A 123 0.99 -1.91 1.33
CA VAL A 123 0.94 -3.28 0.81
C VAL A 123 0.02 -3.30 -0.41
N THR A 124 0.60 -3.41 -1.60
CA THR A 124 -0.15 -3.30 -2.87
C THR A 124 0.55 -3.97 -4.04
N GLY A 125 -0.26 -4.52 -4.92
CA GLY A 125 0.17 -4.93 -6.26
C GLY A 125 -0.05 -3.86 -7.33
N SER A 126 -0.61 -2.66 -6.99
CA SER A 126 -0.97 -1.59 -7.91
C SER A 126 -1.80 -2.13 -9.10
N HIS A 127 -1.37 -1.85 -10.33
CA HIS A 127 -2.01 -2.32 -11.56
C HIS A 127 -1.59 -3.74 -12.01
N ASN A 128 -0.81 -4.48 -11.22
CA ASN A 128 -0.42 -5.84 -11.60
C ASN A 128 -1.62 -6.83 -11.50
N PRO A 129 -1.52 -8.01 -12.16
CA PRO A 129 -2.52 -9.07 -12.03
C PRO A 129 -2.87 -9.46 -10.58
N PRO A 130 -4.02 -10.11 -10.32
CA PRO A 130 -4.51 -10.41 -8.96
C PRO A 130 -3.55 -11.23 -8.09
N ASN A 131 -2.71 -12.08 -8.70
CA ASN A 131 -1.73 -12.92 -8.00
C ASN A 131 -0.43 -12.20 -7.62
N TYR A 132 -0.28 -10.92 -7.99
CA TYR A 132 0.85 -10.09 -7.54
C TYR A 132 0.53 -9.34 -6.26
N ASN A 133 1.58 -9.06 -5.49
CA ASN A 133 1.55 -8.08 -4.41
C ASN A 133 2.92 -7.43 -4.27
N GLY A 134 3.04 -6.43 -3.40
CA GLY A 134 4.28 -5.70 -3.21
C GLY A 134 4.19 -4.67 -2.09
N ILE A 135 5.20 -3.83 -1.98
CA ILE A 135 5.32 -2.82 -0.94
C ILE A 135 5.86 -1.53 -1.55
N LYS A 136 5.07 -0.45 -1.44
CA LYS A 136 5.55 0.92 -1.66
C LYS A 136 5.94 1.53 -0.32
N MET A 137 7.02 2.31 -0.30
CA MET A 137 7.63 2.78 0.94
C MET A 137 7.99 4.25 0.86
N ASN A 138 7.86 4.96 1.97
CA ASN A 138 8.56 6.22 2.22
C ASN A 138 9.17 6.21 3.63
N MET A 139 10.17 7.04 3.86
CA MET A 139 10.85 7.12 5.15
C MET A 139 11.34 8.55 5.39
N LEU A 140 11.06 9.11 6.55
CA LEU A 140 11.54 10.43 6.99
C LEU A 140 11.28 11.54 5.95
N GLY A 141 10.09 11.53 5.34
CA GLY A 141 9.67 12.53 4.35
C GLY A 141 10.29 12.37 2.97
N ARG A 142 11.05 11.32 2.69
CA ARG A 142 11.65 11.02 1.39
C ARG A 142 11.10 9.74 0.77
N ALA A 143 11.11 9.67 -0.56
CA ALA A 143 10.84 8.44 -1.29
C ALA A 143 11.93 7.40 -0.98
N PHE A 144 11.53 6.12 -0.91
CA PHE A 144 12.41 4.99 -0.60
C PHE A 144 12.50 4.12 -1.85
N TYR A 145 13.65 4.16 -2.55
CA TYR A 145 13.82 3.52 -3.86
C TYR A 145 15.29 3.18 -4.15
N GLY A 146 15.54 2.43 -5.23
CA GLY A 146 16.89 2.11 -5.70
C GLY A 146 17.74 1.46 -4.63
N ALA A 147 18.85 2.12 -4.26
CA ALA A 147 19.80 1.63 -3.25
C ALA A 147 19.16 1.38 -1.87
N ASP A 148 18.11 2.10 -1.50
CA ASP A 148 17.39 1.86 -0.25
C ASP A 148 16.71 0.47 -0.26
N ILE A 149 16.09 0.10 -1.40
CA ILE A 149 15.45 -1.21 -1.57
C ILE A 149 16.50 -2.33 -1.61
N GLU A 150 17.61 -2.11 -2.28
CA GLU A 150 18.74 -3.05 -2.30
C GLU A 150 19.29 -3.28 -0.88
N ALA A 151 19.40 -2.22 -0.07
CA ALA A 151 19.84 -2.30 1.33
C ALA A 151 18.88 -3.15 2.19
N ILE A 152 17.56 -3.10 1.96
CA ILE A 152 16.60 -4.01 2.60
C ILE A 152 16.93 -5.47 2.24
N GLY A 153 17.17 -5.75 0.94
CA GLY A 153 17.55 -7.10 0.48
C GLY A 153 18.84 -7.61 1.12
N ALA A 154 19.86 -6.76 1.22
CA ALA A 154 21.13 -7.09 1.87
C ALA A 154 20.94 -7.36 3.37
N ARG A 155 20.19 -6.50 4.07
CA ARG A 155 19.91 -6.65 5.50
C ARG A 155 19.15 -7.95 5.80
N VAL A 156 18.18 -8.34 4.95
CA VAL A 156 17.50 -9.62 5.06
C VAL A 156 18.47 -10.80 4.90
N ALA A 157 19.37 -10.73 3.91
CA ALA A 157 20.34 -11.80 3.66
C ALA A 157 21.36 -11.97 4.80
N ASP A 158 21.74 -10.87 5.43
CA ASP A 158 22.69 -10.86 6.56
C ASP A 158 22.02 -11.23 7.89
N GLY A 159 20.68 -11.09 8.00
CA GLY A 159 19.95 -11.26 9.25
C GLY A 159 20.26 -10.14 10.25
N ASP A 160 20.64 -8.95 9.74
CA ASP A 160 21.02 -7.78 10.55
C ASP A 160 19.77 -7.01 10.97
N TYR A 161 19.21 -7.39 12.12
CA TYR A 161 18.00 -6.78 12.67
C TYR A 161 18.21 -6.31 14.10
N VAL A 162 17.71 -5.11 14.40
CA VAL A 162 17.53 -4.71 15.80
C VAL A 162 16.33 -5.45 16.39
N SER A 163 16.40 -5.72 17.70
CA SER A 163 15.30 -6.33 18.44
C SER A 163 14.70 -5.32 19.40
N GLY A 164 13.36 -5.34 19.52
CA GLY A 164 12.64 -4.48 20.45
C GLY A 164 11.17 -4.92 20.58
N GLU A 165 10.48 -4.35 21.56
CA GLU A 165 9.05 -4.54 21.75
C GLU A 165 8.31 -3.31 21.19
N GLY A 166 7.73 -3.45 20.01
CA GLY A 166 6.92 -2.43 19.36
C GLY A 166 5.47 -2.47 19.83
N GLN A 167 4.71 -1.47 19.39
CA GLN A 167 3.29 -1.36 19.66
C GLN A 167 2.53 -1.20 18.36
N VAL A 168 1.32 -1.74 18.30
CA VAL A 168 0.40 -1.55 17.17
C VAL A 168 -0.88 -0.87 17.66
N VAL A 169 -1.37 0.09 16.86
CA VAL A 169 -2.64 0.77 17.08
C VAL A 169 -3.39 0.88 15.76
N ASP A 170 -4.71 0.72 15.80
CA ASP A 170 -5.58 0.92 14.64
C ASP A 170 -6.07 2.37 14.62
N VAL A 171 -5.84 3.07 13.52
CA VAL A 171 -6.27 4.46 13.32
C VAL A 171 -6.87 4.61 11.92
N PRO A 172 -8.15 4.30 11.74
CA PRO A 172 -8.81 4.48 10.46
C PRO A 172 -8.88 5.98 10.09
N VAL A 173 -8.56 6.31 8.84
CA VAL A 173 -8.49 7.71 8.38
C VAL A 173 -9.41 8.02 7.21
N LEU A 174 -10.25 7.10 6.77
CA LEU A 174 -11.10 7.27 5.60
C LEU A 174 -11.88 8.60 5.64
N ASP A 175 -12.61 8.86 6.72
CA ASP A 175 -13.40 10.09 6.86
C ASP A 175 -12.53 11.36 6.83
N LYS A 176 -11.35 11.30 7.48
CA LYS A 176 -10.41 12.42 7.49
C LYS A 176 -9.77 12.67 6.13
N TYR A 177 -9.52 11.60 5.39
CA TYR A 177 -9.02 11.68 4.02
C TYR A 177 -10.08 12.28 3.09
N VAL A 178 -11.32 11.83 3.17
CA VAL A 178 -12.45 12.42 2.43
C VAL A 178 -12.70 13.87 2.82
N ASP A 179 -12.65 14.22 4.12
CA ASP A 179 -12.71 15.61 4.59
C ASP A 179 -11.64 16.49 3.93
N ARG A 180 -10.42 15.95 3.80
CA ARG A 180 -9.31 16.68 3.17
C ARG A 180 -9.55 16.89 1.68
N LEU A 181 -10.05 15.88 0.96
CA LEU A 181 -10.37 15.99 -0.46
C LEU A 181 -11.49 17.02 -0.72
N ILE A 182 -12.56 16.97 0.08
CA ILE A 182 -13.67 17.93 -0.03
C ILE A 182 -13.23 19.37 0.23
N LYS A 183 -12.30 19.57 1.14
CA LYS A 183 -11.83 20.93 1.49
C LYS A 183 -11.22 21.67 0.30
N ASP A 184 -10.65 20.96 -0.64
CA ASP A 184 -10.04 21.57 -1.84
C ASP A 184 -11.05 21.76 -2.97
N PHE A 185 -12.26 21.23 -2.81
CA PHE A 185 -13.31 21.44 -3.82
C PHE A 185 -13.76 22.91 -3.78
N CYS A 186 -13.48 23.63 -4.86
CA CYS A 186 -13.85 25.04 -5.01
C CYS A 186 -14.74 25.31 -6.25
N GLY A 187 -15.28 24.25 -6.87
CA GLY A 187 -16.08 24.36 -8.08
C GLY A 187 -17.53 24.78 -7.81
N PRO A 188 -18.05 25.77 -8.54
CA PRO A 188 -19.46 26.16 -8.48
C PRO A 188 -20.37 25.31 -9.36
N LYS A 189 -19.83 24.45 -10.19
CA LYS A 189 -20.58 23.68 -11.19
C LYS A 189 -21.04 22.33 -10.65
N GLU A 190 -22.32 22.06 -10.84
CA GLU A 190 -22.85 20.70 -10.76
C GLU A 190 -22.45 19.93 -12.01
N LEU A 191 -21.43 19.07 -11.89
CA LEU A 191 -20.98 18.19 -12.96
C LEU A 191 -21.67 16.84 -12.93
N ARG A 192 -21.77 16.21 -14.08
CA ARG A 192 -22.12 14.80 -14.23
C ARG A 192 -20.83 14.01 -14.43
N VAL A 193 -20.46 13.19 -13.47
CA VAL A 193 -19.16 12.52 -13.46
C VAL A 193 -19.33 11.02 -13.31
N ALA A 194 -18.72 10.26 -14.24
CA ALA A 194 -18.58 8.81 -14.12
C ALA A 194 -17.27 8.45 -13.41
N TRP A 195 -17.31 7.44 -12.54
CA TRP A 195 -16.18 6.99 -11.74
C TRP A 195 -15.99 5.49 -11.89
N ASP A 196 -14.76 5.08 -12.18
CA ASP A 196 -14.37 3.68 -12.32
C ASP A 196 -13.12 3.36 -11.50
N PRO A 197 -13.26 2.92 -10.26
CA PRO A 197 -12.13 2.43 -9.47
C PRO A 197 -11.64 1.03 -9.88
N GLY A 198 -12.21 0.40 -10.90
CA GLY A 198 -11.80 -0.90 -11.42
C GLY A 198 -11.79 -2.03 -10.38
N ASN A 199 -12.74 -2.04 -9.45
CA ASN A 199 -12.76 -2.91 -8.26
C ASN A 199 -11.53 -2.75 -7.33
N GLY A 200 -10.77 -1.67 -7.49
CA GLY A 200 -9.57 -1.34 -6.72
C GLY A 200 -9.85 -0.66 -5.38
N ALA A 201 -8.77 -0.35 -4.68
CA ALA A 201 -8.81 0.17 -3.31
C ALA A 201 -9.43 1.58 -3.18
N ALA A 202 -9.59 2.32 -4.29
CA ALA A 202 -10.22 3.64 -4.29
C ALA A 202 -11.76 3.60 -4.13
N GLY A 203 -12.42 2.44 -4.27
CA GLY A 203 -13.88 2.30 -4.28
C GLY A 203 -14.58 2.96 -3.08
N GLU A 204 -14.20 2.60 -1.86
CA GLU A 204 -14.79 3.14 -0.62
C GLU A 204 -14.56 4.67 -0.46
N VAL A 205 -13.39 5.15 -0.87
CA VAL A 205 -13.08 6.59 -0.87
C VAL A 205 -13.97 7.33 -1.84
N ILE A 206 -14.11 6.82 -3.08
CA ILE A 206 -14.95 7.44 -4.11
C ILE A 206 -16.41 7.46 -3.67
N GLU A 207 -16.94 6.35 -3.15
CA GLU A 207 -18.32 6.27 -2.64
C GLU A 207 -18.58 7.32 -1.55
N SER A 208 -17.68 7.43 -0.56
CA SER A 208 -17.77 8.41 0.51
C SER A 208 -17.60 9.85 0.01
N LEU A 209 -16.77 10.06 -1.01
CA LEU A 209 -16.49 11.37 -1.60
C LEU A 209 -17.70 11.88 -2.39
N VAL A 210 -18.27 11.05 -3.31
CA VAL A 210 -19.37 11.46 -4.18
C VAL A 210 -20.67 11.70 -3.40
N ALA A 211 -20.87 11.03 -2.27
CA ALA A 211 -21.99 11.29 -1.38
C ALA A 211 -22.01 12.75 -0.82
N ARG A 212 -20.89 13.45 -0.92
CA ARG A 212 -20.67 14.80 -0.37
C ARG A 212 -20.37 15.86 -1.44
N LEU A 213 -20.09 15.45 -2.67
CA LEU A 213 -19.86 16.36 -3.79
C LEU A 213 -21.20 16.80 -4.42
N PRO A 214 -21.31 18.05 -4.88
CA PRO A 214 -22.46 18.50 -5.67
C PRO A 214 -22.39 17.91 -7.08
N GLY A 215 -23.57 17.73 -7.71
CA GLY A 215 -23.68 17.22 -9.06
C GLY A 215 -24.30 15.83 -9.12
N ARG A 216 -24.07 15.13 -10.21
CA ARG A 216 -24.51 13.74 -10.41
C ARG A 216 -23.32 12.84 -10.64
N HIS A 217 -23.27 11.77 -9.88
CA HIS A 217 -22.14 10.85 -9.88
C HIS A 217 -22.63 9.43 -10.21
N PHE A 218 -21.93 8.77 -11.11
CA PHE A 218 -22.22 7.40 -11.57
C PHE A 218 -20.98 6.55 -11.28
N ILE A 219 -21.08 5.62 -10.35
CA ILE A 219 -19.97 4.75 -9.98
C ILE A 219 -20.20 3.39 -10.66
N ILE A 220 -19.23 2.93 -11.42
CA ILE A 220 -19.14 1.56 -11.92
C ILE A 220 -17.95 0.87 -11.25
N ASN A 221 -17.99 -0.46 -11.10
CA ASN A 221 -16.91 -1.26 -10.50
C ASN A 221 -16.45 -0.74 -9.12
N GLY A 222 -17.36 -0.15 -8.33
CA GLY A 222 -17.05 0.49 -7.02
C GLY A 222 -16.76 -0.49 -5.91
N GLU A 223 -17.35 -1.69 -5.95
CA GLU A 223 -17.07 -2.74 -4.95
C GLU A 223 -15.62 -3.21 -5.05
N ILE A 224 -14.92 -3.20 -3.92
CA ILE A 224 -13.52 -3.65 -3.85
C ILE A 224 -13.47 -5.17 -3.96
N ASP A 225 -12.86 -5.68 -5.03
CA ASP A 225 -12.65 -7.11 -5.26
C ASP A 225 -11.26 -7.36 -5.86
N GLY A 226 -10.37 -7.95 -5.06
CA GLY A 226 -8.99 -8.23 -5.46
C GLY A 226 -8.82 -9.23 -6.61
N ARG A 227 -9.92 -9.77 -7.16
CA ARG A 227 -9.94 -10.60 -8.38
C ARG A 227 -10.06 -9.75 -9.65
N PHE A 228 -10.48 -8.48 -9.52
CA PHE A 228 -10.73 -7.54 -10.61
C PHE A 228 -11.64 -8.11 -11.72
N PRO A 229 -12.90 -8.48 -11.39
CA PRO A 229 -13.73 -9.31 -12.26
C PRO A 229 -14.21 -8.60 -13.52
N ASN A 230 -14.24 -7.26 -13.55
CA ASN A 230 -14.84 -6.52 -14.64
C ASN A 230 -13.84 -6.14 -15.73
N HIS A 231 -12.69 -5.63 -15.34
CA HIS A 231 -11.53 -5.37 -16.22
C HIS A 231 -10.25 -5.25 -15.39
N HIS A 232 -9.12 -5.28 -16.05
CA HIS A 232 -7.83 -5.06 -15.41
C HIS A 232 -7.72 -3.58 -14.96
N PRO A 233 -7.41 -3.28 -13.67
CA PRO A 233 -7.40 -1.92 -13.14
C PRO A 233 -6.12 -1.16 -13.52
N ASP A 234 -5.99 -0.88 -14.81
CA ASP A 234 -4.90 -0.07 -15.38
C ASP A 234 -5.48 0.95 -16.36
N PRO A 235 -5.65 2.22 -15.95
CA PRO A 235 -6.24 3.26 -16.77
C PRO A 235 -5.31 3.77 -17.87
N THR A 236 -4.07 3.27 -17.95
CA THR A 236 -3.15 3.60 -19.05
C THR A 236 -3.40 2.77 -20.32
N VAL A 237 -4.25 1.77 -20.22
CA VAL A 237 -4.62 0.87 -21.31
C VAL A 237 -6.05 1.21 -21.76
N GLU A 238 -6.20 1.70 -22.98
CA GLU A 238 -7.47 2.23 -23.49
C GLU A 238 -8.64 1.23 -23.42
N THR A 239 -8.39 -0.05 -23.69
CA THR A 239 -9.43 -1.09 -23.63
C THR A 239 -10.03 -1.26 -22.23
N ASN A 240 -9.31 -0.89 -21.17
CA ASN A 240 -9.82 -0.92 -19.80
C ASN A 240 -10.79 0.25 -19.52
N LEU A 241 -10.85 1.26 -20.39
CA LEU A 241 -11.72 2.43 -20.27
C LEU A 241 -13.05 2.30 -21.01
N GLU A 242 -13.30 1.20 -21.72
CA GLU A 242 -14.50 1.04 -22.56
C GLU A 242 -15.81 1.10 -21.76
N GLN A 243 -15.85 0.51 -20.56
CA GLN A 243 -17.02 0.61 -19.68
C GLN A 243 -17.25 2.05 -19.22
N LEU A 244 -16.18 2.76 -18.87
CA LEU A 244 -16.25 4.17 -18.46
C LEU A 244 -16.72 5.06 -19.61
N LYS A 245 -16.21 4.87 -20.83
CA LYS A 245 -16.68 5.59 -22.05
C LYS A 245 -18.16 5.35 -22.28
N SER A 246 -18.63 4.10 -22.13
CA SER A 246 -20.05 3.75 -22.28
C SER A 246 -20.93 4.51 -21.28
N ILE A 247 -20.56 4.61 -20.02
CA ILE A 247 -21.32 5.35 -19.00
C ILE A 247 -21.29 6.86 -19.28
N VAL A 248 -20.14 7.40 -19.69
CA VAL A 248 -20.01 8.82 -20.07
C VAL A 248 -21.01 9.16 -21.16
N ASP A 249 -21.12 8.35 -22.21
CA ASP A 249 -22.07 8.55 -23.33
C ASP A 249 -23.53 8.35 -22.88
N GLN A 250 -23.86 7.23 -22.26
CA GLN A 250 -25.20 6.86 -21.86
C GLN A 250 -25.85 7.84 -20.88
N GLU A 251 -25.07 8.30 -19.91
CA GLU A 251 -25.53 9.22 -18.86
C GLU A 251 -25.27 10.69 -19.22
N GLY A 252 -24.64 10.98 -20.35
CA GLY A 252 -24.27 12.33 -20.77
C GLY A 252 -23.38 13.02 -19.74
N CYS A 253 -22.33 12.32 -19.29
CA CYS A 253 -21.41 12.86 -18.32
C CYS A 253 -20.49 13.94 -18.92
N ASP A 254 -20.12 14.91 -18.13
CA ASP A 254 -19.12 15.93 -18.51
C ASP A 254 -17.71 15.31 -18.56
N LEU A 255 -17.46 14.32 -17.69
CA LEU A 255 -16.19 13.58 -17.66
C LEU A 255 -16.35 12.21 -16.98
N GLY A 256 -15.38 11.33 -17.26
CA GLY A 256 -15.19 10.06 -16.58
C GLY A 256 -13.79 9.96 -16.00
N LEU A 257 -13.66 9.35 -14.83
CA LEU A 257 -12.42 9.16 -14.08
C LEU A 257 -12.22 7.68 -13.78
N ALA A 258 -11.10 7.11 -14.23
CA ALA A 258 -10.70 5.74 -13.93
C ALA A 258 -9.44 5.74 -13.04
N PHE A 259 -9.32 4.71 -12.21
CA PHE A 259 -8.20 4.56 -11.27
C PHE A 259 -7.56 3.19 -11.42
N ASP A 260 -6.28 3.08 -11.07
CA ASP A 260 -5.62 1.79 -10.97
C ASP A 260 -5.91 1.09 -9.63
N GLY A 261 -5.41 -0.14 -9.49
CA GLY A 261 -5.77 -1.02 -8.37
C GLY A 261 -5.52 -0.46 -6.98
N ASP A 262 -4.56 0.44 -6.80
CA ASP A 262 -4.31 1.15 -5.54
C ASP A 262 -4.54 2.67 -5.62
N GLY A 263 -5.15 3.14 -6.71
CA GLY A 263 -5.69 4.49 -6.84
C GLY A 263 -4.66 5.61 -6.87
N ASP A 264 -3.41 5.35 -7.27
CA ASP A 264 -2.37 6.38 -7.42
C ASP A 264 -2.18 6.82 -8.88
N ARG A 265 -2.88 6.17 -9.83
CA ARG A 265 -2.96 6.57 -11.23
C ARG A 265 -4.37 6.91 -11.61
N ILE A 266 -4.52 7.89 -12.50
CA ILE A 266 -5.81 8.35 -13.02
C ILE A 266 -5.82 8.30 -14.55
N GLY A 267 -6.91 7.82 -15.12
CA GLY A 267 -7.29 7.99 -16.51
C GLY A 267 -8.50 8.91 -16.60
N LEU A 268 -8.56 9.76 -17.61
CA LEU A 268 -9.63 10.70 -17.79
C LEU A 268 -10.28 10.54 -19.17
N VAL A 269 -11.61 10.51 -19.20
CA VAL A 269 -12.43 10.51 -20.42
C VAL A 269 -13.26 11.79 -20.42
N ASP A 270 -13.23 12.57 -21.51
CA ASP A 270 -14.06 13.77 -21.63
C ASP A 270 -15.51 13.43 -22.02
N GLY A 271 -16.40 14.42 -21.99
CA GLY A 271 -17.81 14.27 -22.35
C GLY A 271 -18.07 13.89 -23.82
N GLN A 272 -17.05 13.78 -24.66
CA GLN A 272 -17.11 13.28 -26.03
C GLN A 272 -16.55 11.85 -26.18
N GLY A 273 -16.22 11.20 -25.08
CA GLY A 273 -15.66 9.85 -25.06
C GLY A 273 -14.16 9.77 -25.43
N ARG A 274 -13.45 10.93 -25.49
CA ARG A 274 -12.02 10.94 -25.80
C ARG A 274 -11.21 10.72 -24.54
N VAL A 275 -10.18 9.89 -24.64
CA VAL A 275 -9.22 9.67 -23.53
C VAL A 275 -8.23 10.83 -23.47
N LEU A 276 -8.05 11.42 -22.30
CA LEU A 276 -6.97 12.35 -22.02
C LEU A 276 -5.87 11.59 -21.28
N TRP A 277 -4.71 11.50 -21.90
CA TRP A 277 -3.57 10.78 -21.34
C TRP A 277 -2.87 11.57 -20.24
N GLY A 278 -2.05 10.92 -19.45
CA GLY A 278 -1.45 11.48 -18.24
C GLY A 278 -0.69 12.81 -18.46
N ASP A 279 0.00 12.96 -19.60
CA ASP A 279 0.68 14.19 -19.99
C ASP A 279 -0.32 15.33 -20.25
N GLN A 280 -1.45 15.06 -20.90
CA GLN A 280 -2.52 16.03 -21.14
C GLN A 280 -3.22 16.42 -19.83
N VAL A 281 -3.49 15.43 -18.95
CA VAL A 281 -4.05 15.68 -17.61
C VAL A 281 -3.12 16.56 -16.79
N LEU A 282 -1.82 16.33 -16.85
CA LEU A 282 -0.82 17.15 -16.16
C LEU A 282 -0.84 18.61 -16.61
N VAL A 283 -1.00 18.85 -17.92
CA VAL A 283 -1.13 20.22 -18.47
C VAL A 283 -2.39 20.93 -17.95
N ILE A 284 -3.49 20.20 -17.70
CA ILE A 284 -4.72 20.77 -17.15
C ILE A 284 -4.55 21.14 -15.67
N LEU A 285 -3.77 20.35 -14.92
CA LEU A 285 -3.58 20.51 -13.49
C LEU A 285 -2.46 21.48 -13.10
N ALA A 286 -1.56 21.83 -14.02
CA ALA A 286 -0.42 22.73 -13.80
C ALA A 286 -0.81 24.19 -13.97
#